data_7cee4ad803d50ee9c694e7d78dbab374
#
_entry.id   7cee4ad803d50ee9c694e7d78dbab374
#
_cell.length_a   1.000
_cell.length_b   1.000
_cell.length_c   1.000
_cell.angle_alpha   90.00
_cell.angle_beta   90.00
_cell.angle_gamma   90.00
#
_symmetry.space_group_name_H-M   'P 1'
#
loop_
_entity.id
_entity.type
_entity.pdbx_description
1 polymer ?
#
loop_
_entity_poly.entity_id
_entity_poly.type
_entity_poly.pdbx_seq_one_letter_code
_entity_poly.pdbx_strand_id
1 'polypeptide(L)'
;MSEILVKVENVSKKFCRSLKRSLWYGMQDLGKELLGRRHGGNGELRPNEFWAVKDVSFELRRGECMGLIGSNGAGKTTLLRMLNGLIKPDNGRIEMRGRVGALIALGAGFNPILTGRENIYVNASILGLSNREINEKLERIIDFADIGEFIDAPVQSYSSGMAVRLGFAVASVLDPDVLILDEVLSVGDMNFQAKCLNALSSLRKKGTAFILVSH
;
A
#
# COMPACT_ATOMS: atom_id res chain seq x y z
N MET A 1 -13.82 -10.34 21.70
CA MET A 1 -13.46 -9.04 21.05
C MET A 1 -12.61 -9.34 19.84
N SER A 2 -12.92 -8.79 18.66
CA SER A 2 -12.10 -8.97 17.44
C SER A 2 -10.73 -8.30 17.63
N GLU A 3 -9.67 -8.95 17.15
CA GLU A 3 -8.28 -8.50 17.24
C GLU A 3 -8.08 -7.17 16.50
N ILE A 4 -7.37 -6.20 17.12
CA ILE A 4 -6.96 -4.95 16.47
C ILE A 4 -5.74 -5.24 15.61
N LEU A 5 -5.86 -5.04 14.28
CA LEU A 5 -4.80 -5.24 13.30
C LEU A 5 -4.07 -3.95 12.96
N VAL A 6 -4.76 -2.82 12.96
CA VAL A 6 -4.16 -1.49 12.73
C VAL A 6 -4.55 -0.58 13.86
N LYS A 7 -3.57 0.08 14.45
CA LYS A 7 -3.77 1.12 15.45
C LYS A 7 -2.97 2.35 15.07
N VAL A 8 -3.66 3.46 14.90
CA VAL A 8 -3.10 4.77 14.56
C VAL A 8 -3.43 5.74 15.67
N GLU A 9 -2.41 6.37 16.28
CA GLU A 9 -2.56 7.26 17.44
C GLU A 9 -1.90 8.60 17.16
N ASN A 10 -2.72 9.66 17.07
CA ASN A 10 -2.31 11.07 16.91
C ASN A 10 -1.25 11.30 15.81
N VAL A 11 -1.39 10.58 14.70
CA VAL A 11 -0.42 10.60 13.61
C VAL A 11 -0.52 11.89 12.83
N SER A 12 0.64 12.54 12.67
CA SER A 12 0.78 13.77 11.89
C SER A 12 1.99 13.69 10.97
N LYS A 13 1.87 14.28 9.78
CA LYS A 13 2.94 14.39 8.80
C LYS A 13 2.95 15.77 8.16
N LYS A 14 4.10 16.43 8.20
CA LYS A 14 4.33 17.71 7.56
C LYS A 14 5.28 17.58 6.36
N PHE A 15 5.12 18.46 5.42
CA PHE A 15 6.05 18.64 4.30
C PHE A 15 6.39 20.10 4.13
N CYS A 16 7.52 20.37 3.46
CA CYS A 16 7.95 21.71 3.11
C CYS A 16 7.75 21.96 1.61
N ARG A 17 7.18 23.11 1.24
CA ARG A 17 6.97 23.51 -0.16
C ARG A 17 8.26 23.81 -0.91
N SER A 18 9.37 24.10 -0.21
CA SER A 18 10.66 24.41 -0.78
C SER A 18 11.67 23.28 -0.54
N LEU A 19 12.17 22.66 -1.62
CA LEU A 19 13.17 21.59 -1.53
C LEU A 19 14.44 22.01 -0.78
N LYS A 20 14.95 23.22 -1.05
CA LYS A 20 16.15 23.75 -0.37
C LYS A 20 15.93 23.85 1.15
N ARG A 21 14.77 24.37 1.57
CA ARG A 21 14.44 24.48 3.01
C ARG A 21 14.16 23.11 3.62
N SER A 22 13.55 22.19 2.89
CA SER A 22 13.32 20.82 3.33
C SER A 22 14.63 20.12 3.67
N LEU A 23 15.63 20.20 2.79
CA LEU A 23 16.96 19.65 3.03
C LEU A 23 17.64 20.30 4.25
N TRP A 24 17.56 21.61 4.38
CA TRP A 24 18.12 22.34 5.52
C TRP A 24 17.47 21.94 6.85
N TYR A 25 16.13 21.84 6.87
CA TYR A 25 15.41 21.38 8.05
C TYR A 25 15.72 19.92 8.38
N GLY A 26 15.84 19.06 7.37
CA GLY A 26 16.27 17.67 7.56
C GLY A 26 17.64 17.55 8.20
N MET A 27 18.63 18.37 7.76
CA MET A 27 19.97 18.41 8.39
C MET A 27 19.91 18.88 9.85
N GLN A 28 19.11 19.92 10.15
CA GLN A 28 18.93 20.40 11.52
C GLN A 28 18.26 19.35 12.41
N ASP A 29 17.27 18.61 11.88
CA ASP A 29 16.54 17.60 12.63
C ASP A 29 17.42 16.36 12.91
N LEU A 30 18.23 15.94 11.93
CA LEU A 30 19.27 14.91 12.11
C LEU A 30 20.29 15.31 13.20
N GLY A 31 20.76 16.54 13.20
CA GLY A 31 21.68 17.05 14.23
C GLY A 31 21.07 17.02 15.64
N LYS A 32 19.76 17.33 15.76
CA LYS A 32 19.03 17.26 17.04
C LYS A 32 18.79 15.82 17.50
N GLU A 33 18.50 14.90 16.56
CA GLU A 33 18.29 13.48 16.85
C GLU A 33 19.58 12.82 17.35
N LEU A 34 20.74 13.17 16.77
CA LEU A 34 22.07 12.76 17.27
C LEU A 34 22.37 13.26 18.69
N LEU A 35 21.77 14.38 19.10
CA LEU A 35 21.85 14.94 20.44
C LEU A 35 20.75 14.42 21.39
N GLY A 36 20.05 13.34 21.03
CA GLY A 36 19.03 12.69 21.88
C GLY A 36 17.70 13.44 21.97
N ARG A 37 17.45 14.44 21.12
CA ARG A 37 16.14 15.15 21.08
C ARG A 37 15.18 14.45 20.09
N ARG A 38 13.88 14.36 20.47
CA ARG A 38 12.86 13.70 19.66
C ARG A 38 12.71 14.32 18.28
N HIS A 39 12.56 13.48 17.26
CA HIS A 39 12.17 13.86 15.91
C HIS A 39 10.78 14.56 15.92
N GLY A 40 10.62 15.63 15.13
CA GLY A 40 9.30 16.25 14.93
C GLY A 40 9.13 17.68 15.51
N GLY A 41 10.02 18.15 16.38
CA GLY A 41 9.92 19.50 16.98
C GLY A 41 8.69 19.66 17.90
N ASN A 42 8.38 20.88 18.31
CA ASN A 42 7.27 21.21 19.25
C ASN A 42 5.87 21.22 18.62
N GLY A 43 5.63 20.54 17.47
CA GLY A 43 4.33 20.57 16.81
C GLY A 43 4.03 21.83 16.02
N GLU A 44 4.95 22.80 15.96
CA GLU A 44 4.81 24.04 15.19
C GLU A 44 5.35 23.88 13.77
N LEU A 45 4.67 24.53 12.81
CA LEU A 45 5.12 24.61 11.42
C LEU A 45 6.21 25.68 11.25
N ARG A 46 7.31 25.31 10.62
CA ARG A 46 8.34 26.27 10.18
C ARG A 46 7.90 26.98 8.88
N PRO A 47 8.52 28.09 8.49
CA PRO A 47 8.19 28.78 7.24
C PRO A 47 8.19 27.84 6.02
N ASN A 48 7.10 27.84 5.25
CA ASN A 48 6.81 26.95 4.12
C ASN A 48 6.56 25.47 4.45
N GLU A 49 6.45 25.10 5.71
CA GLU A 49 5.90 23.80 6.09
C GLU A 49 4.36 23.83 6.09
N PHE A 50 3.74 22.68 5.86
CA PHE A 50 2.30 22.48 5.97
C PHE A 50 2.01 21.04 6.44
N TRP A 51 0.90 20.88 7.15
CA TRP A 51 0.43 19.55 7.52
C TRP A 51 -0.24 18.88 6.33
N ALA A 52 0.31 17.75 5.89
CA ALA A 52 -0.36 16.88 4.92
C ALA A 52 -1.35 15.95 5.62
N VAL A 53 -1.02 15.54 6.86
CA VAL A 53 -1.89 14.79 7.76
C VAL A 53 -1.70 15.38 9.15
N LYS A 54 -2.77 15.57 9.92
CA LYS A 54 -2.70 16.16 11.26
C LYS A 54 -3.64 15.44 12.22
N ASP A 55 -3.08 14.96 13.35
CA ASP A 55 -3.76 14.37 14.52
C ASP A 55 -4.78 13.27 14.15
N VAL A 56 -4.41 12.36 13.23
CA VAL A 56 -5.27 11.26 12.81
C VAL A 56 -5.13 10.09 13.78
N SER A 57 -6.26 9.60 14.27
CA SER A 57 -6.35 8.44 15.16
C SER A 57 -7.50 7.54 14.72
N PHE A 58 -7.23 6.23 14.62
CA PHE A 58 -8.25 5.21 14.38
C PHE A 58 -7.73 3.82 14.73
N GLU A 59 -8.65 2.88 14.89
CA GLU A 59 -8.37 1.46 15.00
C GLU A 59 -9.11 0.70 13.90
N LEU A 60 -8.50 -0.37 13.40
CA LEU A 60 -9.11 -1.29 12.44
C LEU A 60 -8.94 -2.71 12.96
N ARG A 61 -10.06 -3.41 13.05
CA ARG A 61 -10.12 -4.77 13.58
C ARG A 61 -10.20 -5.80 12.46
N ARG A 62 -9.89 -7.04 12.80
CA ARG A 62 -10.00 -8.17 11.88
C ARG A 62 -11.40 -8.24 11.26
N GLY A 63 -11.44 -8.30 9.90
CA GLY A 63 -12.68 -8.36 9.12
C GLY A 63 -13.42 -7.04 8.95
N GLU A 64 -12.93 -5.94 9.54
CA GLU A 64 -13.51 -4.61 9.33
C GLU A 64 -13.06 -3.97 8.01
N CYS A 65 -13.85 -3.04 7.52
CA CYS A 65 -13.58 -2.25 6.31
C CYS A 65 -13.66 -0.77 6.65
N MET A 66 -12.59 -0.03 6.37
CA MET A 66 -12.51 1.42 6.58
C MET A 66 -12.36 2.13 5.23
N GLY A 67 -13.19 3.14 4.98
CA GLY A 67 -13.11 4.02 3.83
C GLY A 67 -12.37 5.32 4.17
N LEU A 68 -11.33 5.65 3.40
CA LEU A 68 -10.68 6.97 3.41
C LEU A 68 -11.23 7.80 2.26
N ILE A 69 -12.15 8.72 2.56
CA ILE A 69 -12.82 9.56 1.58
C ILE A 69 -12.37 11.00 1.74
N GLY A 70 -12.14 11.70 0.63
CA GLY A 70 -11.77 13.11 0.65
C GLY A 70 -11.28 13.61 -0.70
N SER A 71 -11.23 14.92 -0.88
CA SER A 71 -10.76 15.58 -2.10
C SER A 71 -9.28 15.30 -2.40
N ASN A 72 -8.84 15.61 -3.62
CA ASN A 72 -7.43 15.57 -3.99
C ASN A 72 -6.64 16.53 -3.08
N GLY A 73 -5.49 16.05 -2.58
CA GLY A 73 -4.67 16.81 -1.63
C GLY A 73 -5.08 16.70 -0.15
N ALA A 74 -6.16 15.97 0.19
CA ALA A 74 -6.60 15.77 1.59
C ALA A 74 -5.65 14.92 2.45
N GLY A 75 -4.52 14.45 1.89
CA GLY A 75 -3.52 13.66 2.64
C GLY A 75 -3.72 12.14 2.59
N LYS A 76 -4.72 11.62 1.85
CA LYS A 76 -5.01 10.18 1.75
C LYS A 76 -3.78 9.36 1.36
N THR A 77 -3.14 9.71 0.25
CA THR A 77 -1.91 9.03 -0.23
C THR A 77 -0.76 9.14 0.78
N THR A 78 -0.64 10.26 1.49
CA THR A 78 0.36 10.43 2.55
C THR A 78 0.10 9.47 3.71
N LEU A 79 -1.15 9.36 4.15
CA LEU A 79 -1.54 8.41 5.19
C LEU A 79 -1.27 6.96 4.75
N LEU A 80 -1.63 6.59 3.51
CA LEU A 80 -1.32 5.27 2.97
C LEU A 80 0.18 4.94 2.96
N ARG A 81 1.02 5.90 2.56
CA ARG A 81 2.47 5.74 2.58
C ARG A 81 3.02 5.54 4.00
N MET A 82 2.43 6.20 5.00
CA MET A 82 2.79 5.99 6.40
C MET A 82 2.34 4.59 6.89
N LEU A 83 1.13 4.17 6.55
CA LEU A 83 0.62 2.83 6.88
C LEU A 83 1.47 1.71 6.25
N ASN A 84 1.98 1.92 5.04
CA ASN A 84 2.89 0.96 4.37
C ASN A 84 4.36 1.08 4.83
N GLY A 85 4.67 1.92 5.81
CA GLY A 85 6.03 2.11 6.29
C GLY A 85 6.99 2.81 5.33
N LEU A 86 6.48 3.36 4.20
CA LEU A 86 7.28 4.06 3.19
C LEU A 86 7.77 5.43 3.67
N ILE A 87 7.03 6.06 4.56
CA ILE A 87 7.41 7.31 5.21
C ILE A 87 7.07 7.26 6.70
N LYS A 88 7.96 7.81 7.52
CA LYS A 88 7.77 7.88 8.96
C LYS A 88 6.87 9.08 9.33
N PRO A 89 5.92 8.94 10.26
CA PRO A 89 5.18 10.07 10.80
C PRO A 89 6.11 11.00 11.60
N ASP A 90 5.80 12.30 11.63
CA ASP A 90 6.52 13.28 12.45
C ASP A 90 6.06 13.25 13.91
N ASN A 91 4.77 12.96 14.13
CA ASN A 91 4.20 12.74 15.45
C ASN A 91 3.28 11.52 15.44
N GLY A 92 3.02 10.96 16.63
CA GLY A 92 2.13 9.82 16.81
C GLY A 92 2.80 8.48 16.53
N ARG A 93 1.97 7.44 16.50
CA ARG A 93 2.42 6.06 16.35
C ARG A 93 1.46 5.27 15.44
N ILE A 94 2.03 4.39 14.63
CA ILE A 94 1.30 3.42 13.83
C ILE A 94 1.77 2.02 14.25
N GLU A 95 0.82 1.18 14.61
CA GLU A 95 1.04 -0.24 14.86
C GLU A 95 0.24 -1.05 13.84
N MET A 96 0.93 -1.94 13.13
CA MET A 96 0.33 -2.88 12.19
C MET A 96 0.67 -4.30 12.62
N ARG A 97 -0.31 -5.18 12.65
CA ARG A 97 -0.15 -6.59 13.05
C ARG A 97 -0.55 -7.50 11.90
N GLY A 98 0.24 -8.54 11.70
CA GLY A 98 0.02 -9.49 10.62
C GLY A 98 0.64 -9.07 9.28
N ARG A 99 0.27 -9.77 8.21
CA ARG A 99 0.74 -9.51 6.83
C ARG A 99 -0.07 -8.37 6.22
N VAL A 100 0.61 -7.35 5.74
CA VAL A 100 -0.01 -6.21 5.05
C VAL A 100 0.17 -6.36 3.56
N GLY A 101 -0.94 -6.43 2.83
CA GLY A 101 -0.96 -6.33 1.38
C GLY A 101 -1.34 -4.90 0.97
N ALA A 102 -0.65 -4.33 0.00
CA ALA A 102 -0.99 -3.01 -0.53
C ALA A 102 -1.14 -3.08 -2.04
N LEU A 103 -2.34 -2.79 -2.51
CA LEU A 103 -2.65 -2.62 -3.93
C LEU A 103 -2.56 -1.13 -4.30
N ILE A 104 -1.41 -0.52 -3.98
CA ILE A 104 -1.11 0.87 -4.32
C ILE A 104 -0.34 0.85 -5.63
N ALA A 105 -0.87 1.49 -6.66
CA ALA A 105 -0.29 1.53 -8.00
C ALA A 105 0.03 0.12 -8.56
N LEU A 106 -1.01 -0.69 -8.77
CA LEU A 106 -0.90 -2.04 -9.37
C LEU A 106 -0.02 -2.02 -10.62
N GLY A 107 1.01 -2.87 -10.64
CA GLY A 107 1.97 -2.95 -11.73
C GLY A 107 3.15 -1.97 -11.64
N ALA A 108 3.15 -0.99 -10.72
CA ALA A 108 4.25 -0.03 -10.58
C ALA A 108 5.57 -0.65 -10.04
N GLY A 109 5.50 -1.87 -9.49
CA GLY A 109 6.67 -2.61 -9.00
C GLY A 109 7.20 -3.66 -9.97
N PHE A 110 6.62 -3.78 -11.18
CA PHE A 110 7.10 -4.75 -12.15
C PHE A 110 8.38 -4.28 -12.83
N ASN A 111 9.33 -5.21 -12.98
CA ASN A 111 10.48 -4.99 -13.82
C ASN A 111 10.06 -5.17 -15.30
N PRO A 112 10.15 -4.13 -16.14
CA PRO A 112 9.67 -4.19 -17.52
C PRO A 112 10.41 -5.20 -18.41
N ILE A 113 11.65 -5.53 -18.05
CA ILE A 113 12.50 -6.46 -18.82
C ILE A 113 12.11 -7.91 -18.55
N LEU A 114 11.65 -8.21 -17.35
CA LEU A 114 11.26 -9.55 -16.93
C LEU A 114 9.90 -9.93 -17.49
N THR A 115 9.69 -11.23 -17.68
CA THR A 115 8.38 -11.81 -18.04
C THR A 115 7.35 -11.61 -16.92
N GLY A 116 6.08 -11.80 -17.24
CA GLY A 116 5.02 -11.79 -16.21
C GLY A 116 5.25 -12.86 -15.16
N ARG A 117 5.66 -14.06 -15.56
CA ARG A 117 5.98 -15.17 -14.67
C ARG A 117 7.11 -14.82 -13.70
N GLU A 118 8.21 -14.26 -14.19
CA GLU A 118 9.32 -13.81 -13.33
C GLU A 118 8.91 -12.68 -12.40
N ASN A 119 8.08 -11.74 -12.87
CA ASN A 119 7.53 -10.67 -12.05
C ASN A 119 6.62 -11.19 -10.92
N ILE A 120 5.89 -12.31 -11.12
CA ILE A 120 5.15 -12.97 -10.03
C ILE A 120 6.10 -13.33 -8.91
N TYR A 121 7.24 -13.99 -9.20
CA TYR A 121 8.22 -14.39 -8.18
C TYR A 121 8.78 -13.17 -7.44
N VAL A 122 9.21 -12.14 -8.19
CA VAL A 122 9.77 -10.92 -7.61
C VAL A 122 8.76 -10.24 -6.68
N ASN A 123 7.55 -10.00 -7.16
CA ASN A 123 6.55 -9.26 -6.39
C ASN A 123 6.02 -10.06 -5.21
N ALA A 124 5.74 -11.35 -5.38
CA ALA A 124 5.29 -12.22 -4.30
C ALA A 124 6.37 -12.35 -3.21
N SER A 125 7.67 -12.39 -3.59
CA SER A 125 8.78 -12.39 -2.61
C SER A 125 8.87 -11.07 -1.85
N ILE A 126 8.71 -9.93 -2.51
CA ILE A 126 8.66 -8.60 -1.86
C ILE A 126 7.51 -8.54 -0.85
N LEU A 127 6.40 -9.20 -1.16
CA LEU A 127 5.22 -9.30 -0.29
C LEU A 127 5.37 -10.39 0.80
N GLY A 128 6.54 -11.02 0.90
CA GLY A 128 6.91 -11.92 1.99
C GLY A 128 6.56 -13.40 1.78
N LEU A 129 6.21 -13.81 0.55
CA LEU A 129 6.06 -15.23 0.24
C LEU A 129 7.41 -15.90 -0.03
N SER A 130 7.58 -17.11 0.48
CA SER A 130 8.69 -17.98 0.12
C SER A 130 8.52 -18.55 -1.30
N ASN A 131 9.61 -18.96 -1.96
CA ASN A 131 9.56 -19.60 -3.28
C ASN A 131 8.66 -20.84 -3.31
N ARG A 132 8.58 -21.58 -2.22
CA ARG A 132 7.69 -22.73 -2.10
C ARG A 132 6.22 -22.32 -2.16
N GLU A 133 5.83 -21.32 -1.37
CA GLU A 133 4.46 -20.77 -1.37
C GLU A 133 4.08 -20.18 -2.74
N ILE A 134 5.05 -19.54 -3.42
CA ILE A 134 4.84 -18.99 -4.77
C ILE A 134 4.58 -20.13 -5.75
N ASN A 135 5.40 -21.19 -5.75
CA ASN A 135 5.22 -22.34 -6.64
C ASN A 135 3.86 -23.02 -6.43
N GLU A 136 3.43 -23.17 -5.17
CA GLU A 136 2.11 -23.76 -4.84
C GLU A 136 0.93 -22.92 -5.34
N LYS A 137 1.13 -21.62 -5.52
CA LYS A 137 0.08 -20.65 -5.91
C LYS A 137 0.20 -20.15 -7.36
N LEU A 138 1.30 -20.50 -8.05
CA LEU A 138 1.67 -19.91 -9.34
C LEU A 138 0.58 -20.04 -10.41
N GLU A 139 0.10 -21.26 -10.63
CA GLU A 139 -0.94 -21.51 -11.64
C GLU A 139 -2.24 -20.76 -11.32
N ARG A 140 -2.61 -20.70 -10.04
CA ARG A 140 -3.77 -19.91 -9.60
C ARG A 140 -3.62 -18.42 -9.87
N ILE A 141 -2.40 -17.88 -9.72
CA ILE A 141 -2.11 -16.47 -10.05
C ILE A 141 -2.27 -16.24 -11.55
N ILE A 142 -1.70 -17.14 -12.37
CA ILE A 142 -1.75 -17.07 -13.83
C ILE A 142 -3.20 -17.16 -14.33
N ASP A 143 -3.98 -18.11 -13.84
CA ASP A 143 -5.39 -18.30 -14.19
C ASP A 143 -6.24 -17.09 -13.78
N PHE A 144 -5.92 -16.49 -12.62
CA PHE A 144 -6.65 -15.30 -12.17
C PHE A 144 -6.35 -14.10 -13.05
N ALA A 145 -5.06 -13.89 -13.41
CA ALA A 145 -4.63 -12.77 -14.24
C ALA A 145 -5.25 -12.81 -15.63
N ASP A 146 -5.50 -14.01 -16.17
CA ASP A 146 -6.19 -14.24 -17.43
C ASP A 146 -5.59 -13.41 -18.59
N ILE A 147 -4.25 -13.50 -18.72
CA ILE A 147 -3.47 -12.81 -19.76
C ILE A 147 -2.90 -13.78 -20.81
N GLY A 148 -3.26 -15.06 -20.72
CA GLY A 148 -2.90 -16.11 -21.68
C GLY A 148 -1.40 -16.27 -21.86
N GLU A 149 -0.95 -16.47 -23.09
CA GLU A 149 0.46 -16.67 -23.45
C GLU A 149 1.37 -15.47 -23.15
N PHE A 150 0.81 -14.29 -22.94
CA PHE A 150 1.59 -13.10 -22.55
C PHE A 150 2.29 -13.26 -21.20
N ILE A 151 1.92 -14.27 -20.39
CA ILE A 151 2.59 -14.52 -19.10
C ILE A 151 4.09 -14.74 -19.25
N ASP A 152 4.53 -15.27 -20.39
CA ASP A 152 5.93 -15.54 -20.69
C ASP A 152 6.57 -14.45 -21.58
N ALA A 153 5.83 -13.37 -21.89
CA ALA A 153 6.35 -12.18 -22.55
C ALA A 153 6.87 -11.14 -21.56
N PRO A 154 7.85 -10.29 -21.94
CA PRO A 154 8.32 -9.19 -21.08
C PRO A 154 7.19 -8.18 -20.76
N VAL A 155 7.11 -7.73 -19.50
CA VAL A 155 6.04 -6.85 -19.03
C VAL A 155 6.01 -5.50 -19.74
N GLN A 156 7.12 -5.03 -20.32
CA GLN A 156 7.14 -3.83 -21.16
C GLN A 156 6.20 -3.91 -22.37
N SER A 157 5.83 -5.13 -22.82
CA SER A 157 4.87 -5.34 -23.91
C SER A 157 3.42 -5.38 -23.46
N TYR A 158 3.16 -5.31 -22.14
CA TYR A 158 1.82 -5.40 -21.60
C TYR A 158 1.04 -4.10 -21.81
N SER A 159 -0.26 -4.23 -22.05
CA SER A 159 -1.18 -3.12 -21.85
C SER A 159 -1.28 -2.75 -20.36
N SER A 160 -1.70 -1.52 -20.06
CA SER A 160 -1.94 -1.12 -18.68
C SER A 160 -2.93 -2.05 -17.97
N GLY A 161 -3.94 -2.55 -18.67
CA GLY A 161 -4.90 -3.52 -18.15
C GLY A 161 -4.27 -4.85 -17.78
N MET A 162 -3.36 -5.39 -18.62
CA MET A 162 -2.66 -6.65 -18.33
C MET A 162 -1.74 -6.52 -17.10
N ALA A 163 -1.02 -5.41 -16.99
CA ALA A 163 -0.17 -5.16 -15.81
C ALA A 163 -1.00 -5.10 -14.52
N VAL A 164 -2.15 -4.43 -14.55
CA VAL A 164 -3.06 -4.35 -13.40
C VAL A 164 -3.66 -5.72 -13.06
N ARG A 165 -4.08 -6.50 -14.07
CA ARG A 165 -4.59 -7.86 -13.88
C ARG A 165 -3.57 -8.75 -13.18
N LEU A 166 -2.32 -8.73 -13.65
CA LEU A 166 -1.24 -9.50 -13.03
C LEU A 166 -0.95 -9.03 -11.60
N GLY A 167 -0.86 -7.71 -11.37
CA GLY A 167 -0.63 -7.15 -10.05
C GLY A 167 -1.71 -7.53 -9.04
N PHE A 168 -2.98 -7.45 -9.46
CA PHE A 168 -4.10 -7.86 -8.61
C PHE A 168 -4.10 -9.37 -8.35
N ALA A 169 -3.79 -10.19 -9.37
CA ALA A 169 -3.69 -11.65 -9.23
C ALA A 169 -2.66 -12.03 -8.16
N VAL A 170 -1.46 -11.45 -8.22
CA VAL A 170 -0.41 -11.69 -7.20
C VAL A 170 -0.91 -11.31 -5.81
N ALA A 171 -1.51 -10.13 -5.66
CA ALA A 171 -1.97 -9.66 -4.36
C ALA A 171 -3.16 -10.45 -3.80
N SER A 172 -4.05 -10.95 -4.67
CA SER A 172 -5.24 -11.72 -4.25
C SER A 172 -4.91 -13.07 -3.60
N VAL A 173 -3.73 -13.62 -3.88
CA VAL A 173 -3.29 -14.95 -3.38
C VAL A 173 -2.48 -14.87 -2.09
N LEU A 174 -2.20 -13.65 -1.60
CA LEU A 174 -1.37 -13.43 -0.42
C LEU A 174 -2.04 -13.81 0.89
N ASP A 175 -3.38 -13.93 0.92
CA ASP A 175 -4.15 -14.06 2.15
C ASP A 175 -3.66 -13.06 3.24
N PRO A 176 -3.70 -11.73 2.97
CA PRO A 176 -3.20 -10.73 3.91
C PRO A 176 -4.15 -10.57 5.11
N ASP A 177 -3.60 -10.18 6.27
CA ASP A 177 -4.42 -9.79 7.42
C ASP A 177 -5.05 -8.40 7.22
N VAL A 178 -4.29 -7.48 6.58
CA VAL A 178 -4.73 -6.13 6.21
C VAL A 178 -4.48 -5.90 4.73
N LEU A 179 -5.49 -5.47 3.98
CA LEU A 179 -5.38 -5.12 2.57
C LEU A 179 -5.72 -3.65 2.34
N ILE A 180 -4.76 -2.92 1.78
CA ILE A 180 -4.89 -1.50 1.45
C ILE A 180 -5.16 -1.39 -0.06
N LEU A 181 -6.29 -0.75 -0.44
CA LEU A 181 -6.74 -0.57 -1.81
C LEU A 181 -6.85 0.92 -2.15
N ASP A 182 -6.14 1.36 -3.20
CA ASP A 182 -6.18 2.73 -3.69
C ASP A 182 -6.86 2.74 -5.06
N GLU A 183 -8.13 3.15 -5.15
CA GLU A 183 -8.97 3.33 -6.37
C GLU A 183 -8.89 2.25 -7.46
N VAL A 184 -8.27 1.13 -7.17
CA VAL A 184 -7.83 0.13 -8.14
C VAL A 184 -8.97 -0.69 -8.75
N LEU A 185 -10.17 -0.62 -8.18
CA LEU A 185 -11.30 -1.46 -8.59
C LEU A 185 -11.97 -1.00 -9.89
N SER A 186 -11.59 0.16 -10.43
CA SER A 186 -12.13 0.70 -11.69
C SER A 186 -11.37 0.23 -12.94
N VAL A 187 -10.36 -0.64 -12.81
CA VAL A 187 -9.48 -1.05 -13.91
C VAL A 187 -9.83 -2.44 -14.43
N GLY A 188 -9.79 -2.61 -15.73
CA GLY A 188 -10.15 -3.85 -16.43
C GLY A 188 -11.58 -3.85 -16.97
N ASP A 189 -11.95 -4.93 -17.64
CA ASP A 189 -13.32 -5.13 -18.11
C ASP A 189 -14.25 -5.59 -16.97
N MET A 190 -15.55 -5.59 -17.26
CA MET A 190 -16.59 -5.96 -16.28
C MET A 190 -16.40 -7.37 -15.69
N ASN A 191 -15.91 -8.33 -16.49
CA ASN A 191 -15.68 -9.69 -16.04
C ASN A 191 -14.53 -9.75 -15.04
N PHE A 192 -13.45 -9.04 -15.31
CA PHE A 192 -12.32 -8.97 -14.39
C PHE A 192 -12.68 -8.23 -13.11
N GLN A 193 -13.43 -7.14 -13.19
CA GLN A 193 -13.96 -6.44 -12.01
C GLN A 193 -14.80 -7.38 -11.13
N ALA A 194 -15.66 -8.21 -11.73
CA ALA A 194 -16.44 -9.20 -10.99
C ALA A 194 -15.54 -10.25 -10.31
N LYS A 195 -14.49 -10.74 -10.99
CA LYS A 195 -13.48 -11.63 -10.39
C LYS A 195 -12.79 -10.97 -9.19
N CYS A 196 -12.41 -9.70 -9.31
CA CYS A 196 -11.79 -8.93 -8.22
C CYS A 196 -12.72 -8.79 -7.01
N LEU A 197 -13.99 -8.41 -7.22
CA LEU A 197 -14.98 -8.26 -6.15
C LEU A 197 -15.23 -9.59 -5.42
N ASN A 198 -15.32 -10.71 -6.15
CA ASN A 198 -15.46 -12.03 -5.58
C ASN A 198 -14.23 -12.43 -4.74
N ALA A 199 -13.02 -12.14 -5.21
CA ALA A 199 -11.79 -12.37 -4.46
C ALA A 199 -11.76 -11.56 -3.16
N LEU A 200 -12.08 -10.25 -3.22
CA LEU A 200 -12.16 -9.38 -2.05
C LEU A 200 -13.22 -9.86 -1.05
N SER A 201 -14.39 -10.28 -1.54
CA SER A 201 -15.45 -10.86 -0.71
C SER A 201 -14.98 -12.13 0.00
N SER A 202 -14.22 -12.99 -0.69
CA SER A 202 -13.62 -14.19 -0.11
C SER A 202 -12.59 -13.85 0.97
N LEU A 203 -11.70 -12.88 0.73
CA LEU A 203 -10.73 -12.41 1.72
C LEU A 203 -11.44 -11.85 2.96
N ARG A 204 -12.49 -11.05 2.77
CA ARG A 204 -13.30 -10.52 3.88
C ARG A 204 -13.90 -11.64 4.73
N LYS A 205 -14.44 -12.68 4.11
CA LYS A 205 -15.00 -13.86 4.83
C LYS A 205 -13.92 -14.59 5.63
N LYS A 206 -12.66 -14.56 5.21
CA LYS A 206 -11.51 -15.11 5.94
C LYS A 206 -11.03 -14.21 7.09
N GLY A 207 -11.57 -13.00 7.21
CA GLY A 207 -11.24 -12.06 8.26
C GLY A 207 -10.19 -11.01 7.89
N THR A 208 -9.84 -10.86 6.60
CA THR A 208 -8.98 -9.75 6.15
C THR A 208 -9.64 -8.40 6.46
N ALA A 209 -8.91 -7.49 7.04
CA ALA A 209 -9.33 -6.11 7.24
C ALA A 209 -8.96 -5.26 6.02
N PHE A 210 -9.78 -4.28 5.67
CA PHE A 210 -9.62 -3.47 4.47
C PHE A 210 -9.50 -1.99 4.78
N ILE A 211 -8.57 -1.32 4.10
CA ILE A 211 -8.51 0.15 4.01
C ILE A 211 -8.73 0.52 2.55
N LEU A 212 -9.87 1.13 2.26
CA LEU A 212 -10.27 1.55 0.91
C LEU A 212 -10.08 3.05 0.76
N VAL A 213 -9.45 3.48 -0.32
CA VAL A 213 -9.34 4.90 -0.66
C VAL A 213 -10.27 5.21 -1.84
N SER A 214 -11.06 6.27 -1.69
CA SER A 214 -11.97 6.76 -2.73
C SER A 214 -11.97 8.28 -2.77
N HIS A 215 -12.34 8.81 -3.92
CA HIS A 215 -12.61 10.24 -4.14
C HIS A 215 -14.05 10.60 -3.88
#